data_456e8fa8714a96717ef2c650597ef17d
#
_entry.id   456e8fa8714a96717ef2c650597ef17d
#
_cell.length_a   1.000
_cell.length_b   1.000
_cell.length_c   1.000
_cell.angle_alpha   90.00
_cell.angle_beta   90.00
_cell.angle_gamma   90.00
#
_symmetry.space_group_name_H-M   'P 1'
#
loop_
_entity.id
_entity.type
_entity.pdbx_description
1 polymer ?
#
loop_
_entity_poly.entity_id
_entity_poly.type
_entity_poly.pdbx_seq_one_letter_code
_entity_poly.pdbx_strand_id
1 'polypeptide(L)'
;DVKPDINKAKVRYGTVNKEYGFRLATTAPADDGPIWMVNLMSYRAKADYADGREAEYSGKEADDRYAPLGPLKAIGAQPVFLADVDTQFLNDTPKWDRVGIVKYPSRRAFIEMQSRPDFQELHHHKEAGMAETIVAGCLPMELPPLPADAPSWADVPHPPTAADPYVVVVHVIKFKDDDRRDEMATYTDHAAKIA
;
A
#
# COMPACT_ATOMS: atom_id res chain seq x y z
N ASP A 1 10.56 -9.47 25.94
CA ASP A 1 10.60 -9.38 24.48
C ASP A 1 9.86 -10.57 23.89
N VAL A 2 8.55 -10.41 23.65
CA VAL A 2 7.75 -11.42 22.97
C VAL A 2 8.01 -11.24 21.47
N LYS A 3 8.75 -12.17 20.87
CA LYS A 3 8.91 -12.21 19.41
C LYS A 3 7.53 -12.49 18.79
N PRO A 4 7.05 -11.68 17.84
CA PRO A 4 5.81 -11.97 17.16
C PRO A 4 5.88 -13.34 16.48
N ASP A 5 4.89 -14.18 16.68
CA ASP A 5 4.81 -15.49 16.03
C ASP A 5 4.31 -15.30 14.59
N ILE A 6 5.25 -14.98 13.68
CA ILE A 6 4.99 -14.80 12.24
C ILE A 6 4.44 -16.06 11.55
N ASN A 7 4.51 -17.24 12.20
CA ASN A 7 3.93 -18.46 11.66
C ASN A 7 2.40 -18.55 11.84
N LYS A 8 1.82 -17.72 12.72
CA LYS A 8 0.37 -17.70 12.99
C LYS A 8 -0.42 -16.70 12.15
N ALA A 9 0.23 -15.79 11.42
CA ALA A 9 -0.44 -14.81 10.57
C ALA A 9 -0.90 -15.46 9.25
N LYS A 10 -1.89 -16.37 9.32
CA LYS A 10 -2.59 -16.86 8.14
C LYS A 10 -3.66 -15.83 7.76
N VAL A 11 -3.33 -14.92 6.85
CA VAL A 11 -4.30 -13.98 6.32
C VAL A 11 -5.14 -14.65 5.22
N ARG A 12 -6.45 -14.38 5.21
CA ARG A 12 -7.41 -15.01 4.29
C ARG A 12 -7.31 -14.48 2.85
N TYR A 13 -6.56 -13.40 2.64
CA TYR A 13 -6.49 -12.65 1.40
C TYR A 13 -5.07 -12.54 0.82
N GLY A 14 -4.16 -13.39 1.26
CA GLY A 14 -2.79 -13.40 0.74
C GLY A 14 -1.88 -14.37 1.45
N THR A 15 -0.64 -14.46 0.95
CA THR A 15 0.40 -15.30 1.54
C THR A 15 1.45 -14.43 2.19
N VAL A 16 1.72 -14.67 3.47
CA VAL A 16 2.77 -13.95 4.20
C VAL A 16 4.14 -14.37 3.68
N ASN A 17 4.92 -13.41 3.20
CA ASN A 17 6.33 -13.63 2.91
C ASN A 17 7.10 -13.68 4.24
N LYS A 18 7.48 -14.89 4.65
CA LYS A 18 8.12 -15.13 5.96
C LYS A 18 9.48 -14.45 6.09
N GLU A 19 10.23 -14.37 5.01
CA GLU A 19 11.54 -13.69 5.00
C GLU A 19 11.37 -12.19 5.25
N TYR A 20 10.45 -11.55 4.53
CA TYR A 20 10.17 -10.13 4.76
C TYR A 20 9.54 -9.87 6.13
N GLY A 21 8.64 -10.73 6.60
CA GLY A 21 8.08 -10.66 7.95
C GLY A 21 9.16 -10.74 9.02
N PHE A 22 10.12 -11.65 8.86
CA PHE A 22 11.27 -11.77 9.75
C PHE A 22 12.13 -10.50 9.74
N ARG A 23 12.45 -9.96 8.54
CA ARG A 23 13.21 -8.72 8.40
C ARG A 23 12.52 -7.54 9.08
N LEU A 24 11.21 -7.37 8.89
CA LEU A 24 10.43 -6.32 9.55
C LEU A 24 10.51 -6.44 11.08
N ALA A 25 10.47 -7.67 11.61
CA ALA A 25 10.47 -7.91 13.06
C ALA A 25 11.86 -7.84 13.71
N THR A 26 12.93 -8.05 12.94
CA THR A 26 14.30 -8.22 13.49
C THR A 26 15.30 -7.15 13.07
N THR A 27 14.89 -6.16 12.24
CA THR A 27 15.76 -5.02 11.91
C THR A 27 16.20 -4.32 13.20
N ALA A 28 17.50 -4.14 13.34
CA ALA A 28 18.07 -3.49 14.53
C ALA A 28 17.57 -2.03 14.62
N PRO A 29 17.36 -1.48 15.82
CA PRO A 29 16.87 -0.11 15.97
C PRO A 29 17.75 0.95 15.28
N ALA A 30 19.05 0.71 15.19
CA ALA A 30 19.99 1.62 14.50
C ALA A 30 19.81 1.61 12.96
N ASP A 31 19.26 0.52 12.41
CA ASP A 31 19.05 0.32 10.98
C ASP A 31 17.56 0.47 10.59
N ASP A 32 16.69 0.69 11.58
CA ASP A 32 15.27 0.88 11.37
C ASP A 32 14.95 2.36 11.11
N GLY A 33 13.95 2.59 10.28
CA GLY A 33 13.56 3.93 9.91
C GLY A 33 12.24 3.94 9.13
N PRO A 34 11.86 5.08 8.58
CA PRO A 34 10.60 5.23 7.87
C PRO A 34 10.45 4.20 6.73
N ILE A 35 9.26 3.59 6.68
CA ILE A 35 8.87 2.68 5.61
C ILE A 35 7.46 3.01 5.14
N TRP A 36 7.23 2.91 3.85
CA TRP A 36 5.93 3.14 3.25
C TRP A 36 5.33 1.81 2.82
N MET A 37 4.16 1.48 3.37
CA MET A 37 3.43 0.28 3.01
C MET A 37 2.44 0.59 1.91
N VAL A 38 2.73 0.09 0.72
CA VAL A 38 1.84 0.15 -0.45
C VAL A 38 0.93 -1.05 -0.42
N ASN A 39 -0.38 -0.81 -0.37
CA ASN A 39 -1.41 -1.84 -0.43
C ASN A 39 -2.10 -1.78 -1.80
N LEU A 40 -2.05 -2.88 -2.54
CA LEU A 40 -2.91 -3.11 -3.69
C LEU A 40 -4.02 -4.05 -3.24
N MET A 41 -5.27 -3.67 -3.43
CA MET A 41 -6.42 -4.33 -2.84
C MET A 41 -7.43 -4.73 -3.92
N SER A 42 -7.83 -6.00 -3.90
CA SER A 42 -8.95 -6.54 -4.68
C SER A 42 -10.03 -7.01 -3.74
N TYR A 43 -11.28 -6.66 -4.03
CA TYR A 43 -12.40 -6.89 -3.13
C TYR A 43 -13.24 -8.12 -3.50
N ARG A 44 -13.82 -8.75 -2.49
CA ARG A 44 -14.88 -9.74 -2.69
C ARG A 44 -16.16 -9.07 -3.17
N ALA A 45 -16.94 -9.75 -4.00
CA ALA A 45 -18.25 -9.25 -4.39
C ALA A 45 -19.19 -9.09 -3.19
N LYS A 46 -19.13 -10.01 -2.22
CA LYS A 46 -19.84 -9.95 -0.94
C LYS A 46 -18.84 -10.16 0.20
N ALA A 47 -18.96 -9.37 1.26
CA ALA A 47 -18.12 -9.53 2.45
C ALA A 47 -18.30 -10.91 3.09
N ASP A 48 -17.18 -11.52 3.50
CA ASP A 48 -17.13 -12.88 4.06
C ASP A 48 -16.40 -12.87 5.41
N TYR A 49 -17.16 -12.77 6.50
CA TYR A 49 -16.62 -12.71 7.85
C TYR A 49 -16.22 -14.10 8.37
N ALA A 50 -15.05 -14.17 9.03
CA ALA A 50 -14.52 -15.43 9.56
C ALA A 50 -15.36 -16.06 10.69
N ASP A 51 -16.16 -15.25 11.37
CA ASP A 51 -17.11 -15.70 12.41
C ASP A 51 -18.44 -16.24 11.87
N GLY A 52 -18.60 -16.26 10.55
CA GLY A 52 -19.78 -16.81 9.88
C GLY A 52 -21.00 -15.88 9.88
N ARG A 53 -20.89 -14.64 10.40
CA ARG A 53 -22.00 -13.68 10.30
C ARG A 53 -22.25 -13.30 8.84
N GLU A 54 -23.50 -13.20 8.49
CA GLU A 54 -23.88 -12.73 7.16
C GLU A 54 -23.70 -11.21 7.05
N ALA A 55 -23.30 -10.77 5.86
CA ALA A 55 -23.20 -9.38 5.49
C ALA A 55 -23.95 -9.14 4.17
N GLU A 56 -24.82 -8.14 4.13
CA GLU A 56 -25.57 -7.78 2.93
C GLU A 56 -24.88 -6.68 2.11
N TYR A 57 -23.55 -6.55 2.23
CA TYR A 57 -22.74 -5.54 1.57
C TYR A 57 -21.50 -6.15 0.94
N SER A 58 -20.89 -5.38 0.03
CA SER A 58 -19.69 -5.77 -0.73
C SER A 58 -18.44 -5.81 0.14
N GLY A 59 -17.40 -6.44 -0.39
CA GLY A 59 -16.07 -6.42 0.22
C GLY A 59 -15.49 -5.01 0.33
N LYS A 60 -15.77 -4.14 -0.66
CA LYS A 60 -15.37 -2.73 -0.61
C LYS A 60 -16.02 -1.99 0.56
N GLU A 61 -17.33 -2.17 0.75
CA GLU A 61 -18.05 -1.57 1.88
C GLU A 61 -17.58 -2.12 3.23
N ALA A 62 -17.11 -3.37 3.29
CA ALA A 62 -16.46 -3.90 4.48
C ALA A 62 -15.14 -3.20 4.76
N ASP A 63 -14.29 -3.00 3.73
CA ASP A 63 -13.04 -2.26 3.87
C ASP A 63 -13.26 -0.78 4.24
N ASP A 64 -14.32 -0.15 3.75
CA ASP A 64 -14.69 1.22 4.12
C ASP A 64 -15.02 1.34 5.64
N ARG A 65 -15.41 0.22 6.29
CA ARG A 65 -15.58 0.14 7.76
C ARG A 65 -14.26 -0.09 8.49
N TYR A 66 -13.23 -0.57 7.79
CA TYR A 66 -11.88 -0.65 8.30
C TYR A 66 -11.23 0.74 8.19
N ALA A 67 -11.37 1.54 9.23
CA ALA A 67 -10.79 2.88 9.32
C ALA A 67 -9.87 2.98 10.55
N PRO A 68 -8.65 2.38 10.53
CA PRO A 68 -7.78 2.26 11.69
C PRO A 68 -7.04 3.55 12.05
N LEU A 69 -7.68 4.70 11.91
CA LEU A 69 -7.06 6.02 12.14
C LEU A 69 -6.55 6.20 13.57
N GLY A 70 -7.27 5.65 14.56
CA GLY A 70 -6.83 5.65 15.97
C GLY A 70 -5.54 4.86 16.19
N PRO A 71 -5.51 3.57 15.82
CA PRO A 71 -4.30 2.74 15.88
C PRO A 71 -3.12 3.34 15.11
N LEU A 72 -3.34 3.84 13.89
CA LEU A 72 -2.30 4.49 13.08
C LEU A 72 -1.71 5.71 13.78
N LYS A 73 -2.59 6.60 14.30
CA LYS A 73 -2.16 7.78 15.06
C LYS A 73 -1.34 7.39 16.28
N ALA A 74 -1.75 6.35 17.01
CA ALA A 74 -1.07 5.93 18.23
C ALA A 74 0.37 5.47 18.02
N ILE A 75 0.72 4.98 16.83
CA ILE A 75 2.07 4.55 16.44
C ILE A 75 2.80 5.56 15.57
N GLY A 76 2.22 6.75 15.33
CA GLY A 76 2.80 7.78 14.48
C GLY A 76 2.75 7.48 12.97
N ALA A 77 1.93 6.52 12.55
CA ALA A 77 1.73 6.23 11.14
C ALA A 77 0.72 7.17 10.49
N GLN A 78 0.87 7.42 9.19
CA GLN A 78 0.07 8.37 8.45
C GLN A 78 -0.36 7.76 7.10
N PRO A 79 -1.67 7.68 6.81
CA PRO A 79 -2.14 7.49 5.45
C PRO A 79 -1.70 8.68 4.59
N VAL A 80 -1.04 8.43 3.47
CA VAL A 80 -0.53 9.47 2.57
C VAL A 80 -1.13 9.40 1.17
N PHE A 81 -1.75 8.28 0.83
CA PHE A 81 -2.44 8.10 -0.44
C PHE A 81 -3.55 7.06 -0.30
N LEU A 82 -4.70 7.32 -0.89
CA LEU A 82 -5.80 6.37 -1.04
C LEU A 82 -6.58 6.73 -2.30
N ALA A 83 -6.70 5.79 -3.22
CA ALA A 83 -7.48 5.97 -4.45
C ALA A 83 -8.08 4.66 -4.92
N ASP A 84 -9.28 4.72 -5.48
CA ASP A 84 -9.85 3.62 -6.25
C ASP A 84 -9.15 3.55 -7.62
N VAL A 85 -8.97 2.33 -8.13
CA VAL A 85 -8.37 2.10 -9.45
C VAL A 85 -9.45 2.33 -10.50
N ASP A 86 -9.26 3.34 -11.34
CA ASP A 86 -10.11 3.60 -12.50
C ASP A 86 -9.78 2.65 -13.65
N THR A 87 -8.49 2.61 -14.01
CA THR A 87 -8.00 1.82 -15.14
C THR A 87 -6.74 1.07 -14.77
N GLN A 88 -6.72 -0.24 -15.00
CA GLN A 88 -5.52 -1.05 -14.92
C GLN A 88 -4.96 -1.25 -16.33
N PHE A 89 -4.00 -0.40 -16.71
CA PHE A 89 -3.49 -0.31 -18.06
C PHE A 89 -2.63 -1.49 -18.50
N LEU A 90 -1.88 -2.09 -17.56
CA LEU A 90 -1.02 -3.24 -17.82
C LEU A 90 -1.43 -4.41 -16.93
N ASN A 91 -1.51 -5.60 -17.51
CA ASN A 91 -1.97 -6.84 -16.90
C ASN A 91 -3.42 -6.72 -16.38
N ASP A 92 -4.25 -7.65 -16.73
CA ASP A 92 -5.65 -7.72 -16.34
C ASP A 92 -5.91 -8.66 -15.16
N THR A 93 -4.87 -9.36 -14.70
CA THR A 93 -4.94 -10.34 -13.61
C THR A 93 -3.70 -10.23 -12.71
N PRO A 94 -3.87 -10.15 -11.36
CA PRO A 94 -5.13 -9.90 -10.67
C PRO A 94 -5.67 -8.51 -10.94
N LYS A 95 -6.99 -8.35 -10.86
CA LYS A 95 -7.63 -7.04 -10.94
C LYS A 95 -7.54 -6.34 -9.58
N TRP A 96 -7.03 -5.13 -9.58
CA TRP A 96 -6.95 -4.29 -8.41
C TRP A 96 -8.08 -3.26 -8.40
N ASP A 97 -8.69 -3.04 -7.25
CA ASP A 97 -9.83 -2.14 -7.08
C ASP A 97 -9.43 -0.85 -6.33
N ARG A 98 -8.40 -0.93 -5.46
CA ARG A 98 -7.95 0.23 -4.66
C ARG A 98 -6.46 0.15 -4.38
N VAL A 99 -5.82 1.32 -4.29
CA VAL A 99 -4.44 1.48 -3.80
C VAL A 99 -4.45 2.35 -2.56
N GLY A 100 -3.75 1.89 -1.52
CA GLY A 100 -3.55 2.66 -0.30
C GLY A 100 -2.07 2.69 0.07
N ILE A 101 -1.56 3.85 0.50
CA ILE A 101 -0.19 3.99 0.98
C ILE A 101 -0.21 4.58 2.38
N VAL A 102 0.45 3.90 3.30
CA VAL A 102 0.60 4.33 4.69
C VAL A 102 2.09 4.45 5.02
N LYS A 103 2.49 5.61 5.48
CA LYS A 103 3.85 5.89 5.96
C LYS A 103 3.95 5.50 7.44
N TYR A 104 4.89 4.65 7.77
CA TYR A 104 5.22 4.25 9.14
C TYR A 104 6.55 4.86 9.56
N PRO A 105 6.72 5.26 10.84
CA PRO A 105 7.98 5.81 11.33
C PRO A 105 9.11 4.78 11.36
N SER A 106 8.76 3.47 11.43
CA SER A 106 9.71 2.37 11.42
C SER A 106 9.03 1.05 11.06
N ARG A 107 9.82 0.04 10.72
CA ARG A 107 9.35 -1.34 10.54
C ARG A 107 8.75 -1.89 11.83
N ARG A 108 9.37 -1.58 12.96
CA ARG A 108 8.90 -1.97 14.29
C ARG A 108 7.51 -1.42 14.57
N ALA A 109 7.23 -0.16 14.27
CA ALA A 109 5.90 0.44 14.45
C ALA A 109 4.82 -0.29 13.64
N PHE A 110 5.13 -0.73 12.40
CA PHE A 110 4.22 -1.57 11.63
C PHE A 110 3.92 -2.90 12.32
N ILE A 111 4.93 -3.57 12.87
CA ILE A 111 4.75 -4.84 13.60
C ILE A 111 3.97 -4.63 14.91
N GLU A 112 4.27 -3.58 15.65
CA GLU A 112 3.58 -3.23 16.90
C GLU A 112 2.10 -2.98 16.66
N MET A 113 1.73 -2.30 15.55
CA MET A 113 0.34 -2.08 15.18
C MET A 113 -0.43 -3.40 15.06
N GLN A 114 0.17 -4.45 14.47
CA GLN A 114 -0.50 -5.74 14.26
C GLN A 114 -0.92 -6.42 15.57
N SER A 115 -0.23 -6.14 16.67
CA SER A 115 -0.52 -6.71 17.99
C SER A 115 -1.47 -5.87 18.85
N ARG A 116 -1.87 -4.68 18.40
CA ARG A 116 -2.77 -3.79 19.15
C ARG A 116 -4.21 -4.32 19.14
N PRO A 117 -4.88 -4.40 20.30
CA PRO A 117 -6.28 -4.85 20.37
C PRO A 117 -7.24 -3.98 19.54
N ASP A 118 -7.07 -2.64 19.60
CA ASP A 118 -7.90 -1.70 18.85
C ASP A 118 -7.72 -1.80 17.32
N PHE A 119 -6.55 -2.22 16.85
CA PHE A 119 -6.32 -2.54 15.44
C PHE A 119 -7.00 -3.88 15.08
N GLN A 120 -6.82 -4.91 15.90
CA GLN A 120 -7.37 -6.24 15.64
C GLN A 120 -8.91 -6.22 15.62
N GLU A 121 -9.52 -5.39 16.48
CA GLU A 121 -10.97 -5.20 16.49
C GLU A 121 -11.51 -4.65 15.16
N LEU A 122 -10.77 -3.80 14.47
CA LEU A 122 -11.15 -3.26 13.17
C LEU A 122 -10.73 -4.15 12.00
N HIS A 123 -9.62 -4.88 12.16
CA HIS A 123 -8.99 -5.63 11.07
C HIS A 123 -9.87 -6.73 10.48
N HIS A 124 -10.83 -7.27 11.24
CA HIS A 124 -11.78 -8.27 10.73
C HIS A 124 -12.63 -7.73 9.56
N HIS A 125 -12.88 -6.42 9.48
CA HIS A 125 -13.58 -5.81 8.35
C HIS A 125 -12.73 -5.87 7.08
N LYS A 126 -11.45 -5.53 7.17
CA LYS A 126 -10.51 -5.68 6.07
C LYS A 126 -10.43 -7.13 5.61
N GLU A 127 -10.28 -8.07 6.54
CA GLU A 127 -10.19 -9.49 6.24
C GLU A 127 -11.46 -10.02 5.55
N ALA A 128 -12.63 -9.57 5.96
CA ALA A 128 -13.90 -9.94 5.35
C ALA A 128 -14.05 -9.37 3.93
N GLY A 129 -13.51 -8.19 3.67
CA GLY A 129 -13.66 -7.48 2.41
C GLY A 129 -12.69 -7.90 1.32
N MET A 130 -11.46 -8.31 1.68
CA MET A 130 -10.40 -8.60 0.71
C MET A 130 -10.56 -9.95 0.02
N ALA A 131 -10.54 -9.97 -1.30
CA ALA A 131 -10.31 -11.18 -2.09
C ALA A 131 -8.81 -11.48 -2.16
N GLU A 132 -8.02 -10.45 -2.49
CA GLU A 132 -6.56 -10.52 -2.57
C GLU A 132 -5.95 -9.17 -2.20
N THR A 133 -4.76 -9.19 -1.60
CA THR A 133 -3.99 -7.97 -1.39
C THR A 133 -2.50 -8.23 -1.48
N ILE A 134 -1.77 -7.25 -2.01
CA ILE A 134 -0.32 -7.16 -1.88
C ILE A 134 -0.02 -6.02 -0.91
N VAL A 135 0.86 -6.28 0.05
CA VAL A 135 1.43 -5.25 0.92
C VAL A 135 2.94 -5.22 0.70
N ALA A 136 3.41 -4.17 0.05
CA ALA A 136 4.82 -3.98 -0.25
C ALA A 136 5.41 -2.88 0.62
N GLY A 137 6.48 -3.19 1.36
CA GLY A 137 7.26 -2.21 2.10
C GLY A 137 8.26 -1.51 1.20
N CYS A 138 8.10 -0.21 1.01
CA CYS A 138 8.92 0.62 0.13
C CYS A 138 9.77 1.59 0.96
N LEU A 139 11.02 1.75 0.57
CA LEU A 139 11.88 2.80 1.07
C LEU A 139 11.75 3.99 0.12
N PRO A 140 11.34 5.18 0.61
CA PRO A 140 11.20 6.34 -0.26
C PRO A 140 12.55 6.75 -0.81
N MET A 141 12.56 7.15 -2.07
CA MET A 141 13.71 7.75 -2.74
C MET A 141 13.49 9.26 -2.88
N GLU A 142 14.56 10.02 -2.98
CA GLU A 142 14.46 11.42 -3.36
C GLU A 142 13.96 11.52 -4.81
N LEU A 143 12.95 12.35 -5.01
CA LEU A 143 12.49 12.65 -6.36
C LEU A 143 13.39 13.73 -6.97
N PRO A 144 13.73 13.64 -8.25
CA PRO A 144 14.38 14.74 -8.93
C PRO A 144 13.49 15.99 -8.87
N PRO A 145 14.06 17.19 -8.71
CA PRO A 145 13.26 18.41 -8.74
C PRO A 145 12.59 18.55 -10.11
N LEU A 146 11.35 19.04 -10.11
CA LEU A 146 10.70 19.42 -11.35
C LEU A 146 11.51 20.53 -12.06
N PRO A 147 11.52 20.55 -13.40
CA PRO A 147 12.10 21.67 -14.15
C PRO A 147 11.49 23.00 -13.67
N ALA A 148 12.33 24.05 -13.62
CA ALA A 148 11.87 25.36 -13.14
C ALA A 148 10.77 25.99 -14.02
N ASP A 149 10.67 25.55 -15.26
CA ASP A 149 9.69 25.96 -16.28
C ASP A 149 8.55 24.95 -16.46
N ALA A 150 8.45 23.95 -15.56
CA ALA A 150 7.33 23.02 -15.61
C ALA A 150 6.00 23.78 -15.50
N PRO A 151 5.04 23.56 -16.41
CA PRO A 151 3.77 24.25 -16.39
C PRO A 151 2.98 23.90 -15.12
N SER A 152 2.22 24.85 -14.61
CA SER A 152 1.24 24.55 -13.57
C SER A 152 0.08 23.72 -14.17
N TRP A 153 -0.64 22.98 -13.34
CA TRP A 153 -1.80 22.22 -13.82
C TRP A 153 -2.91 23.08 -14.43
N ALA A 154 -2.92 24.39 -14.15
CA ALA A 154 -3.85 25.31 -14.79
C ALA A 154 -3.44 25.65 -16.23
N ASP A 155 -2.15 25.49 -16.57
CA ASP A 155 -1.56 25.93 -17.82
C ASP A 155 -1.33 24.78 -18.83
N VAL A 156 -1.70 23.54 -18.46
CA VAL A 156 -1.63 22.40 -19.39
C VAL A 156 -2.81 22.38 -20.37
N PRO A 157 -2.69 21.72 -21.54
CA PRO A 157 -3.75 21.66 -22.54
C PRO A 157 -5.10 21.11 -22.03
N HIS A 158 -5.05 20.23 -21.05
CA HIS A 158 -6.23 19.60 -20.42
C HIS A 158 -6.11 19.68 -18.90
N PRO A 159 -6.39 20.84 -18.30
CA PRO A 159 -6.25 21.02 -16.86
C PRO A 159 -7.29 20.17 -16.10
N PRO A 160 -6.93 19.59 -14.94
CA PRO A 160 -7.87 18.82 -14.15
C PRO A 160 -9.06 19.67 -13.71
N THR A 161 -10.23 19.06 -13.67
CA THR A 161 -11.49 19.69 -13.22
C THR A 161 -12.15 18.84 -12.15
N ALA A 162 -13.22 19.33 -11.54
CA ALA A 162 -14.00 18.56 -10.58
C ALA A 162 -14.69 17.33 -11.23
N ALA A 163 -15.01 17.41 -12.52
CA ALA A 163 -15.63 16.32 -13.28
C ALA A 163 -14.60 15.36 -13.89
N ASP A 164 -13.38 15.86 -14.11
CA ASP A 164 -12.24 15.11 -14.66
C ASP A 164 -10.99 15.47 -13.84
N PRO A 165 -10.82 14.85 -12.66
CA PRO A 165 -9.70 15.15 -11.77
C PRO A 165 -8.39 14.59 -12.32
N TYR A 166 -7.27 15.00 -11.70
CA TYR A 166 -5.97 14.45 -12.02
C TYR A 166 -5.89 12.94 -11.78
N VAL A 167 -5.12 12.27 -12.60
CA VAL A 167 -4.85 10.82 -12.49
C VAL A 167 -3.47 10.61 -11.87
N VAL A 168 -3.40 9.70 -10.91
CA VAL A 168 -2.14 9.20 -10.35
C VAL A 168 -1.86 7.83 -10.95
N VAL A 169 -0.70 7.68 -11.58
CA VAL A 169 -0.27 6.39 -12.13
C VAL A 169 0.62 5.69 -11.10
N VAL A 170 0.19 4.52 -10.65
CA VAL A 170 0.96 3.67 -9.74
C VAL A 170 1.60 2.54 -10.53
N HIS A 171 2.92 2.55 -10.63
CA HIS A 171 3.69 1.50 -11.27
C HIS A 171 4.24 0.55 -10.20
N VAL A 172 3.94 -0.74 -10.30
CA VAL A 172 4.59 -1.79 -9.53
C VAL A 172 5.56 -2.51 -10.44
N ILE A 173 6.84 -2.29 -10.24
CA ILE A 173 7.90 -2.76 -11.13
C ILE A 173 8.69 -3.88 -10.44
N LYS A 174 8.84 -5.00 -11.15
CA LYS A 174 9.73 -6.09 -10.77
C LYS A 174 10.83 -6.22 -11.81
N PHE A 175 12.08 -6.04 -11.40
CA PHE A 175 13.22 -6.26 -12.27
C PHE A 175 13.40 -7.76 -12.59
N LYS A 176 13.95 -8.06 -13.75
CA LYS A 176 14.21 -9.44 -14.19
C LYS A 176 15.26 -10.13 -13.31
N ASP A 177 16.25 -9.36 -12.87
CA ASP A 177 17.28 -9.75 -11.92
C ASP A 177 17.70 -8.54 -11.08
N ASP A 178 18.38 -8.77 -9.96
CA ASP A 178 18.74 -7.72 -9.00
C ASP A 178 19.79 -6.73 -9.55
N ASP A 179 20.54 -7.11 -10.59
CA ASP A 179 21.60 -6.31 -11.19
C ASP A 179 21.09 -5.23 -12.17
N ARG A 180 19.80 -5.23 -12.47
CA ARG A 180 19.19 -4.31 -13.45
C ARG A 180 18.71 -2.97 -12.89
N ARG A 181 19.00 -2.66 -11.65
CA ARG A 181 18.60 -1.38 -11.02
C ARG A 181 19.24 -0.18 -11.69
N ASP A 182 20.49 -0.32 -12.13
CA ASP A 182 21.24 0.76 -12.79
C ASP A 182 20.66 1.09 -14.19
N GLU A 183 20.14 0.09 -14.88
CA GLU A 183 19.44 0.29 -16.15
C GLU A 183 18.15 1.10 -15.98
N MET A 184 17.43 0.86 -14.88
CA MET A 184 16.21 1.62 -14.55
C MET A 184 16.55 3.07 -14.19
N ALA A 185 17.64 3.32 -13.47
CA ALA A 185 18.12 4.68 -13.19
C ALA A 185 18.41 5.41 -14.51
N THR A 186 19.10 4.76 -15.43
CA THR A 186 19.37 5.30 -16.77
C THR A 186 18.08 5.61 -17.54
N TYR A 187 17.07 4.71 -17.50
CA TYR A 187 15.77 4.95 -18.11
C TYR A 187 15.08 6.17 -17.49
N THR A 188 15.05 6.25 -16.17
CA THR A 188 14.40 7.36 -15.44
C THR A 188 15.05 8.69 -15.78
N ASP A 189 16.40 8.75 -15.84
CA ASP A 189 17.14 9.94 -16.23
C ASP A 189 16.84 10.38 -17.68
N HIS A 190 16.63 9.43 -18.59
CA HIS A 190 16.26 9.76 -19.96
C HIS A 190 14.79 10.20 -20.06
N ALA A 191 13.87 9.51 -19.37
CA ALA A 191 12.47 9.85 -19.38
C ALA A 191 12.21 11.26 -18.81
N ALA A 192 12.92 11.63 -17.72
CA ALA A 192 12.81 12.95 -17.12
C ALA A 192 13.33 14.10 -18.03
N LYS A 193 14.09 13.79 -19.08
CA LYS A 193 14.58 14.79 -20.05
C LYS A 193 13.64 14.97 -21.24
N ILE A 194 12.65 14.08 -21.39
CA ILE A 194 11.71 14.07 -22.53
C ILE A 194 10.33 14.55 -22.09
N ALA A 195 10.00 14.41 -20.79
CA ALA A 195 8.74 14.85 -20.20
C ALA A 195 8.75 16.35 -19.89
#